data_9a31d7a34e256e1a81e1b840412141c1
#
_entry.id   9a31d7a34e256e1a81e1b840412141c1
#
_cell.length_a   1.000
_cell.length_b   1.000
_cell.length_c   1.000
_cell.angle_alpha   90.00
_cell.angle_beta   90.00
_cell.angle_gamma   90.00
#
_symmetry.space_group_name_H-M   'P 1'
#
loop_
_entity.id
_entity.type
_entity.pdbx_description
1 polymer ?
#
loop_
_entity_poly.entity_id
_entity_poly.type
_entity_poly.pdbx_seq_one_letter_code
_entity_poly.pdbx_strand_id
1 'polypeptide(L)'
;MKIMPKDWPRDCQYVKAGNACRELGIVRVRLTGRRQSGLLAGMKRSEINRYIEEAKVFFDQHQFRLPPFGYWTTRQWKSLGHEVDEIRSRHLGWDLTDFGSGDFLKQGLLLFTIRNGKLDDPQNKKMYAEKIMVVREGQITPWHFHHLKTEDIINRGAGRLVCELYNSDPHGGYAQTPIKVSCDGVVREVAPGGKVVLGQGESITLVPGLYHTFYGEKGAGTALIGEVSSVNDDASDNRFYTPLPRFPAIEEDEAPAHLLCNEYPDGR
;
A
#
# COMPACT_ATOMS: atom_id res chain seq x y z
N MET A 1 12.21 -19.70 -23.52
CA MET A 1 11.37 -20.91 -23.70
C MET A 1 10.14 -20.71 -22.82
N LYS A 2 9.00 -20.40 -23.44
CA LYS A 2 7.74 -20.07 -22.74
C LYS A 2 7.08 -21.34 -22.24
N ILE A 3 6.76 -21.39 -20.97
CA ILE A 3 5.77 -22.34 -20.44
C ILE A 3 4.69 -21.49 -19.77
N MET A 4 3.63 -21.21 -20.54
CA MET A 4 2.36 -20.73 -19.98
C MET A 4 1.41 -21.92 -19.83
N PRO A 5 0.61 -22.00 -18.76
CA PRO A 5 -0.45 -22.99 -18.65
C PRO A 5 -1.56 -22.71 -19.66
N LYS A 6 -2.11 -23.78 -20.27
CA LYS A 6 -3.00 -23.73 -21.44
C LYS A 6 -4.49 -23.45 -21.12
N ASP A 7 -4.89 -23.21 -19.89
CA ASP A 7 -6.31 -23.14 -19.53
C ASP A 7 -6.65 -21.86 -18.75
N TRP A 8 -6.62 -20.73 -19.50
CA TRP A 8 -7.17 -19.46 -19.01
C TRP A 8 -8.45 -19.14 -19.79
N PRO A 9 -9.62 -18.90 -19.14
CA PRO A 9 -10.85 -18.52 -19.83
C PRO A 9 -10.69 -17.15 -20.48
N ARG A 10 -10.82 -17.13 -21.82
CA ARG A 10 -10.92 -15.88 -22.60
C ARG A 10 -12.38 -15.52 -22.73
N ASP A 11 -13.00 -14.87 -21.79
CA ASP A 11 -14.28 -14.18 -22.02
C ASP A 11 -14.60 -13.28 -20.82
N CYS A 12 -14.06 -12.07 -20.87
CA CYS A 12 -14.61 -10.92 -20.15
C CYS A 12 -14.94 -9.84 -21.18
N GLN A 13 -16.11 -9.96 -21.80
CA GLN A 13 -16.64 -8.92 -22.69
C GLN A 13 -17.32 -7.83 -21.85
N TYR A 14 -16.87 -6.61 -22.05
CA TYR A 14 -17.57 -5.40 -21.61
C TYR A 14 -18.93 -5.30 -22.28
N VAL A 15 -20.01 -5.38 -21.51
CA VAL A 15 -21.36 -5.09 -22.00
C VAL A 15 -21.62 -3.60 -21.85
N LYS A 16 -21.71 -2.90 -22.98
CA LYS A 16 -22.27 -1.54 -23.08
C LYS A 16 -23.78 -1.62 -22.82
N ALA A 17 -24.25 -0.87 -21.81
CA ALA A 17 -25.70 -0.70 -21.61
C ALA A 17 -26.30 0.19 -22.69
N GLY A 18 -27.18 -0.38 -23.49
CA GLY A 18 -28.07 0.31 -24.42
C GLY A 18 -29.52 0.22 -23.94
N ASN A 19 -30.26 1.32 -24.10
CA ASN A 19 -31.63 1.59 -23.66
C ASN A 19 -32.67 0.54 -24.11
N ALA A 20 -33.58 0.17 -23.18
CA ALA A 20 -34.98 -0.14 -23.51
C ALA A 20 -35.87 0.07 -22.26
N CYS A 21 -36.74 1.07 -22.36
CA CYS A 21 -37.89 1.28 -21.46
C CYS A 21 -38.92 0.18 -21.61
N ARG A 22 -39.46 -0.33 -20.49
CA ARG A 22 -40.89 -0.70 -20.36
C ARG A 22 -41.36 -0.55 -18.93
N GLU A 23 -42.50 0.12 -18.79
CA GLU A 23 -43.21 0.49 -17.58
C GLU A 23 -43.67 -0.73 -16.74
N LEU A 24 -43.46 -0.69 -15.46
CA LEU A 24 -44.29 -1.36 -14.45
C LEU A 24 -44.29 -0.53 -13.18
N GLY A 25 -45.51 -0.27 -12.65
CA GLY A 25 -45.85 0.67 -11.62
C GLY A 25 -45.02 0.53 -10.35
N ILE A 26 -44.38 1.63 -9.93
CA ILE A 26 -43.63 1.72 -8.69
C ILE A 26 -44.33 2.70 -7.76
N VAL A 27 -44.82 2.15 -6.64
CA VAL A 27 -45.22 2.93 -5.46
C VAL A 27 -44.02 3.78 -5.02
N ARG A 28 -44.21 5.11 -5.09
CA ARG A 28 -43.20 6.07 -4.58
C ARG A 28 -43.21 6.05 -3.05
N VAL A 29 -42.31 5.30 -2.44
CA VAL A 29 -41.90 5.54 -1.05
C VAL A 29 -40.94 6.71 -1.06
N ARG A 30 -41.37 7.87 -0.54
CA ARG A 30 -40.49 9.01 -0.25
C ARG A 30 -39.59 8.62 0.92
N LEU A 31 -38.39 8.15 0.63
CA LEU A 31 -37.32 8.10 1.60
C LEU A 31 -36.72 9.52 1.74
N THR A 32 -37.20 10.28 2.73
CA THR A 32 -36.57 11.50 3.19
C THR A 32 -35.35 11.12 4.05
N GLY A 33 -34.34 10.50 3.46
CA GLY A 33 -33.05 10.32 4.06
C GLY A 33 -32.17 11.50 3.64
N ARG A 34 -31.90 12.45 4.55
CA ARG A 34 -30.79 13.39 4.42
C ARG A 34 -29.51 12.54 4.20
N ARG A 35 -29.04 12.47 2.95
CA ARG A 35 -27.64 12.11 2.70
C ARG A 35 -26.80 13.22 3.35
N GLN A 36 -26.29 12.98 4.54
CA GLN A 36 -25.09 13.68 4.97
C GLN A 36 -23.98 13.24 4.01
N SER A 37 -23.79 14.01 2.96
CA SER A 37 -22.53 14.04 2.23
C SER A 37 -21.51 14.76 3.12
N GLY A 38 -21.10 14.09 4.20
CA GLY A 38 -19.86 14.43 4.84
C GLY A 38 -18.77 14.06 3.82
N LEU A 39 -18.24 15.04 3.09
CA LEU A 39 -16.91 14.89 2.53
C LEU A 39 -16.03 14.47 3.71
N LEU A 40 -15.51 13.26 3.67
CA LEU A 40 -14.45 12.87 4.60
C LEU A 40 -13.37 13.93 4.45
N ALA A 41 -13.03 14.60 5.54
CA ALA A 41 -11.99 15.61 5.51
C ALA A 41 -10.71 14.95 4.99
N GLY A 42 -10.11 15.53 3.96
CA GLY A 42 -8.84 15.05 3.44
C GLY A 42 -7.74 15.20 4.49
N MET A 43 -6.62 14.52 4.29
CA MET A 43 -5.44 14.76 5.11
C MET A 43 -4.89 16.17 4.86
N LYS A 44 -4.51 16.87 5.92
CA LYS A 44 -3.89 18.20 5.77
C LYS A 44 -2.44 18.07 5.31
N ARG A 45 -2.01 18.96 4.42
CA ARG A 45 -0.61 19.03 3.99
C ARG A 45 0.35 19.25 5.18
N SER A 46 -0.03 20.06 6.14
CA SER A 46 0.70 20.30 7.37
C SER A 46 0.93 19.01 8.17
N GLU A 47 -0.06 18.12 8.21
CA GLU A 47 0.07 16.83 8.87
C GLU A 47 1.00 15.89 8.08
N ILE A 48 0.89 15.87 6.76
CA ILE A 48 1.77 15.09 5.88
C ILE A 48 3.23 15.52 6.08
N ASN A 49 3.49 16.83 6.03
CA ASN A 49 4.83 17.40 6.27
C ASN A 49 5.37 16.96 7.63
N ARG A 50 4.57 17.08 8.68
CA ARG A 50 4.94 16.68 10.04
C ARG A 50 5.25 15.19 10.12
N TYR A 51 4.43 14.32 9.54
CA TYR A 51 4.66 12.87 9.57
C TYR A 51 5.92 12.45 8.81
N ILE A 52 6.24 13.13 7.71
CA ILE A 52 7.49 12.90 6.97
C ILE A 52 8.71 13.31 7.83
N GLU A 53 8.65 14.46 8.49
CA GLU A 53 9.75 14.90 9.37
C GLU A 53 9.92 13.96 10.58
N GLU A 54 8.83 13.54 11.21
CA GLU A 54 8.86 12.51 12.28
C GLU A 54 9.50 11.21 11.77
N ALA A 55 9.17 10.76 10.55
CA ALA A 55 9.73 9.55 9.95
C ALA A 55 11.23 9.69 9.69
N LYS A 56 11.69 10.84 9.19
CA LYS A 56 13.13 11.12 8.96
C LYS A 56 13.92 11.03 10.28
N VAL A 57 13.39 11.63 11.34
CA VAL A 57 14.00 11.54 12.68
C VAL A 57 14.03 10.09 13.18
N PHE A 58 12.92 9.35 12.99
CA PHE A 58 12.82 7.96 13.39
C PHE A 58 13.81 7.06 12.62
N PHE A 59 13.92 7.24 11.30
CA PHE A 59 14.90 6.51 10.49
C PHE A 59 16.33 6.81 10.93
N ASP A 60 16.64 8.08 11.24
CA ASP A 60 17.96 8.48 11.71
C ASP A 60 18.32 7.84 13.07
N GLN A 61 17.39 7.81 14.02
CA GLN A 61 17.55 7.14 15.32
C GLN A 61 17.86 5.65 15.18
N HIS A 62 17.31 5.01 14.12
CA HIS A 62 17.57 3.60 13.80
C HIS A 62 18.70 3.40 12.77
N GLN A 63 19.52 4.43 12.53
CA GLN A 63 20.66 4.40 11.60
C GLN A 63 20.30 4.00 10.17
N PHE A 64 19.02 4.17 9.79
CA PHE A 64 18.56 3.94 8.43
C PHE A 64 18.65 5.23 7.60
N ARG A 65 19.52 5.24 6.60
CA ARG A 65 19.73 6.42 5.74
C ARG A 65 18.93 6.29 4.46
N LEU A 66 18.09 7.28 4.19
CA LEU A 66 17.41 7.37 2.90
C LEU A 66 18.38 7.79 1.79
N PRO A 67 18.14 7.41 0.54
CA PRO A 67 18.85 7.98 -0.60
C PRO A 67 18.62 9.50 -0.69
N PRO A 68 19.52 10.25 -1.37
CA PRO A 68 19.47 11.73 -1.40
C PRO A 68 18.12 12.32 -1.79
N PHE A 69 17.39 11.69 -2.70
CA PHE A 69 16.09 12.19 -3.17
C PHE A 69 14.99 12.16 -2.09
N GLY A 70 15.16 11.39 -1.00
CA GLY A 70 14.27 11.42 0.15
C GLY A 70 14.31 12.73 0.94
N TYR A 71 15.34 13.54 0.71
CA TYR A 71 15.54 14.84 1.35
C TYR A 71 15.32 16.03 0.41
N TRP A 72 15.01 15.77 -0.87
CA TRP A 72 14.81 16.86 -1.82
C TRP A 72 13.55 17.66 -1.51
N THR A 73 13.71 18.97 -1.55
CA THR A 73 12.65 19.93 -1.40
C THR A 73 11.88 20.12 -2.72
N THR A 74 10.68 20.67 -2.66
CA THR A 74 9.89 21.04 -3.85
C THR A 74 10.64 21.98 -4.80
N ARG A 75 11.52 22.85 -4.26
CA ARG A 75 12.38 23.72 -5.06
C ARG A 75 13.41 22.93 -5.86
N GLN A 76 14.05 21.93 -5.24
CA GLN A 76 15.02 21.08 -5.93
C GLN A 76 14.35 20.28 -7.02
N TRP A 77 13.18 19.67 -6.76
CA TRP A 77 12.41 18.95 -7.79
C TRP A 77 12.12 19.78 -9.04
N LYS A 78 11.82 21.08 -8.89
CA LYS A 78 11.56 22.01 -10.02
C LYS A 78 12.79 22.24 -10.90
N SER A 79 14.00 21.94 -10.45
CA SER A 79 15.24 22.13 -11.18
C SER A 79 15.76 20.87 -11.87
N LEU A 80 15.11 19.71 -11.64
CA LEU A 80 15.54 18.40 -12.15
C LEU A 80 14.86 18.08 -13.50
N GLY A 81 15.65 17.58 -14.45
CA GLY A 81 15.24 17.17 -15.79
C GLY A 81 14.99 15.66 -15.89
N HIS A 82 15.36 15.09 -17.03
CA HIS A 82 15.18 13.67 -17.36
C HIS A 82 16.09 12.72 -16.58
N GLU A 83 17.15 13.22 -15.97
CA GLU A 83 18.09 12.42 -15.17
C GLU A 83 17.46 11.71 -13.95
N VAL A 84 16.24 12.12 -13.57
CA VAL A 84 15.47 11.52 -12.47
C VAL A 84 14.18 10.83 -12.94
N ASP A 85 14.03 10.54 -14.23
CA ASP A 85 12.82 9.89 -14.76
C ASP A 85 12.59 8.48 -14.20
N GLU A 86 13.63 7.78 -13.78
CA GLU A 86 13.44 6.52 -13.06
C GLU A 86 12.69 6.74 -11.75
N ILE A 87 13.00 7.79 -10.99
CA ILE A 87 12.31 8.09 -9.73
C ILE A 87 10.83 8.36 -10.00
N ARG A 88 10.52 9.18 -11.01
CA ARG A 88 9.15 9.54 -11.39
C ARG A 88 8.35 8.34 -11.89
N SER A 89 8.88 7.66 -12.90
CA SER A 89 8.17 6.58 -13.61
C SER A 89 7.97 5.31 -12.78
N ARG A 90 8.72 5.16 -11.69
CA ARG A 90 8.63 4.01 -10.78
C ARG A 90 8.05 4.36 -9.42
N HIS A 91 7.54 5.58 -9.27
CA HIS A 91 6.92 6.08 -8.04
C HIS A 91 7.82 5.87 -6.82
N LEU A 92 9.13 6.18 -6.95
CA LEU A 92 10.05 6.12 -5.81
C LEU A 92 9.82 7.32 -4.90
N GLY A 93 10.13 7.19 -3.61
CA GLY A 93 10.04 8.29 -2.66
C GLY A 93 8.93 8.14 -1.63
N TRP A 94 8.53 9.28 -1.06
CA TRP A 94 7.53 9.35 0.00
C TRP A 94 6.15 8.96 -0.49
N ASP A 95 5.49 8.15 0.31
CA ASP A 95 4.12 7.75 0.10
C ASP A 95 3.41 7.69 1.46
N LEU A 96 2.32 8.41 1.57
CA LEU A 96 1.54 8.53 2.78
C LEU A 96 0.06 8.50 2.44
N THR A 97 -0.69 7.63 3.10
CA THR A 97 -2.11 7.45 2.84
C THR A 97 -2.87 7.07 4.10
N ASP A 98 -4.07 7.59 4.24
CA ASP A 98 -5.08 7.15 5.20
C ASP A 98 -6.09 6.19 4.58
N PHE A 99 -5.88 5.81 3.31
CA PHE A 99 -6.81 4.98 2.52
C PHE A 99 -8.24 5.55 2.50
N GLY A 100 -8.39 6.87 2.59
CA GLY A 100 -9.68 7.55 2.61
C GLY A 100 -10.48 7.39 3.91
N SER A 101 -9.84 6.96 5.00
CA SER A 101 -10.50 6.79 6.30
C SER A 101 -10.78 8.10 7.02
N GLY A 102 -10.04 9.17 6.71
CA GLY A 102 -10.05 10.43 7.48
C GLY A 102 -9.36 10.32 8.84
N ASP A 103 -8.70 9.21 9.16
CA ASP A 103 -8.01 8.97 10.43
C ASP A 103 -6.71 8.18 10.18
N PHE A 104 -5.67 8.90 9.79
CA PHE A 104 -4.36 8.32 9.48
C PHE A 104 -3.75 7.52 10.64
N LEU A 105 -3.97 7.94 11.87
CA LEU A 105 -3.37 7.26 13.02
C LEU A 105 -4.05 5.92 13.34
N LYS A 106 -5.31 5.76 12.94
CA LYS A 106 -6.06 4.53 13.11
C LYS A 106 -5.91 3.59 11.92
N GLN A 107 -6.04 4.12 10.71
CA GLN A 107 -5.86 3.40 9.46
C GLN A 107 -4.99 4.24 8.53
N GLY A 108 -3.80 3.74 8.23
CA GLY A 108 -2.87 4.50 7.42
C GLY A 108 -1.56 3.79 7.21
N LEU A 109 -0.77 4.34 6.32
CA LEU A 109 0.57 3.85 6.00
C LEU A 109 1.45 5.03 5.61
N LEU A 110 2.64 5.09 6.18
CA LEU A 110 3.73 5.97 5.76
C LEU A 110 4.91 5.10 5.34
N LEU A 111 5.33 5.25 4.10
CA LEU A 111 6.46 4.54 3.57
C LEU A 111 7.34 5.44 2.68
N PHE A 112 8.53 4.95 2.42
CA PHE A 112 9.43 5.48 1.40
C PHE A 112 9.86 4.35 0.47
N THR A 113 9.51 4.45 -0.81
CA THR A 113 9.97 3.50 -1.83
C THR A 113 11.40 3.86 -2.23
N ILE A 114 12.34 3.00 -1.84
CA ILE A 114 13.78 3.21 -2.06
C ILE A 114 14.14 2.88 -3.49
N ARG A 115 13.58 1.78 -4.00
CA ARG A 115 13.77 1.29 -5.37
C ARG A 115 12.59 0.45 -5.82
N ASN A 116 12.36 0.44 -7.13
CA ASN A 116 11.34 -0.39 -7.75
C ASN A 116 11.73 -0.70 -9.20
N GLY A 117 11.25 -1.81 -9.71
CA GLY A 117 11.27 -2.16 -11.12
C GLY A 117 10.09 -1.61 -11.90
N LYS A 118 9.89 -2.12 -13.10
CA LYS A 118 8.72 -1.85 -13.94
C LYS A 118 8.45 -3.06 -14.85
N LEU A 119 7.27 -3.68 -14.72
CA LEU A 119 6.97 -4.96 -15.36
C LEU A 119 6.83 -4.83 -16.89
N ASP A 120 6.26 -3.73 -17.36
CA ASP A 120 5.96 -3.45 -18.77
C ASP A 120 7.10 -2.75 -19.52
N ASP A 121 8.27 -2.58 -18.88
CA ASP A 121 9.44 -1.95 -19.47
C ASP A 121 10.46 -3.03 -19.89
N PRO A 122 10.65 -3.30 -21.21
CA PRO A 122 11.61 -4.30 -21.67
C PRO A 122 13.07 -3.92 -21.35
N GLN A 123 13.36 -2.67 -21.06
CA GLN A 123 14.67 -2.20 -20.64
C GLN A 123 14.89 -2.35 -19.13
N ASN A 124 13.85 -2.67 -18.37
CA ASN A 124 13.95 -2.86 -16.93
C ASN A 124 14.77 -4.12 -16.61
N LYS A 125 15.85 -3.92 -15.86
CA LYS A 125 16.69 -5.01 -15.33
C LYS A 125 16.41 -5.29 -13.84
N LYS A 126 15.60 -4.47 -13.21
CA LYS A 126 15.31 -4.52 -11.77
C LYS A 126 13.98 -5.25 -11.55
N MET A 127 14.06 -6.50 -11.10
CA MET A 127 12.88 -7.38 -10.88
C MET A 127 12.41 -7.38 -9.44
N TYR A 128 12.76 -6.35 -8.67
CA TYR A 128 12.50 -6.24 -7.24
C TYR A 128 12.15 -4.80 -6.86
N ALA A 129 11.53 -4.67 -5.68
CA ALA A 129 11.31 -3.41 -5.00
C ALA A 129 11.81 -3.48 -3.56
N GLU A 130 12.10 -2.31 -2.99
CA GLU A 130 12.42 -2.14 -1.58
C GLU A 130 11.74 -0.90 -1.05
N LYS A 131 11.10 -1.04 0.11
CA LYS A 131 10.45 0.05 0.84
C LYS A 131 10.88 0.04 2.30
N ILE A 132 10.81 1.20 2.93
CA ILE A 132 10.95 1.36 4.38
C ILE A 132 9.70 2.07 4.90
N MET A 133 9.16 1.61 6.02
CA MET A 133 7.88 2.05 6.58
C MET A 133 8.02 2.40 8.05
N VAL A 134 7.18 3.34 8.50
CA VAL A 134 6.94 3.62 9.91
C VAL A 134 5.56 3.09 10.26
N VAL A 135 5.49 2.06 11.09
CA VAL A 135 4.21 1.46 11.51
C VAL A 135 3.97 1.75 12.99
N ARG A 136 2.95 2.54 13.26
CA ARG A 136 2.60 2.96 14.63
C ARG A 136 1.75 1.90 15.33
N GLU A 137 1.71 1.97 16.65
CA GLU A 137 0.87 1.09 17.47
C GLU A 137 -0.61 1.20 17.07
N GLY A 138 -1.21 0.05 16.73
CA GLY A 138 -2.61 -0.04 16.35
C GLY A 138 -3.01 0.67 15.04
N GLN A 139 -2.06 1.24 14.30
CA GLN A 139 -2.29 1.81 12.97
C GLN A 139 -2.41 0.68 11.95
N ILE A 140 -3.60 0.46 11.43
CA ILE A 140 -3.94 -0.69 10.59
C ILE A 140 -3.71 -0.36 9.11
N THR A 141 -3.01 -1.25 8.39
CA THR A 141 -3.10 -1.33 6.94
C THR A 141 -4.35 -2.11 6.55
N PRO A 142 -5.21 -1.64 5.62
CA PRO A 142 -6.40 -2.37 5.22
C PRO A 142 -6.10 -3.78 4.72
N TRP A 143 -7.02 -4.72 4.95
CA TRP A 143 -6.95 -6.07 4.42
C TRP A 143 -6.82 -6.09 2.91
N HIS A 144 -5.72 -6.67 2.41
CA HIS A 144 -5.45 -6.80 0.99
C HIS A 144 -4.60 -8.03 0.70
N PHE A 145 -4.52 -8.41 -0.58
CA PHE A 145 -3.52 -9.31 -1.12
C PHE A 145 -2.99 -8.78 -2.45
N HIS A 146 -1.90 -9.37 -2.93
CA HIS A 146 -1.33 -9.09 -4.24
C HIS A 146 -1.64 -10.24 -5.21
N HIS A 147 -1.95 -9.90 -6.47
CA HIS A 147 -2.19 -10.91 -7.49
C HIS A 147 -0.91 -11.60 -7.95
N LEU A 148 0.19 -10.86 -8.05
CA LEU A 148 1.45 -11.33 -8.62
C LEU A 148 2.63 -11.18 -7.66
N LYS A 149 2.63 -10.14 -6.81
CA LYS A 149 3.75 -9.77 -5.96
C LYS A 149 3.90 -10.78 -4.82
N THR A 150 5.13 -11.27 -4.65
CA THR A 150 5.61 -11.85 -3.40
C THR A 150 6.42 -10.81 -2.67
N GLU A 151 6.22 -10.67 -1.36
CA GLU A 151 6.93 -9.73 -0.52
C GLU A 151 7.37 -10.35 0.80
N ASP A 152 8.53 -9.93 1.27
CA ASP A 152 8.98 -10.13 2.65
C ASP A 152 8.75 -8.84 3.43
N ILE A 153 7.97 -8.95 4.52
CA ILE A 153 7.80 -7.88 5.49
C ILE A 153 8.72 -8.16 6.66
N ILE A 154 9.62 -7.23 6.95
CA ILE A 154 10.76 -7.43 7.83
C ILE A 154 10.73 -6.39 8.94
N ASN A 155 10.75 -6.80 10.20
CA ASN A 155 10.95 -5.87 11.30
C ASN A 155 12.44 -5.49 11.40
N ARG A 156 12.79 -4.31 10.91
CA ARG A 156 14.16 -3.79 10.87
C ARG A 156 14.64 -3.21 12.20
N GLY A 157 13.71 -2.95 13.13
CA GLY A 157 14.05 -2.42 14.45
C GLY A 157 12.87 -1.75 15.15
N ALA A 158 13.03 -1.48 16.42
CA ALA A 158 12.01 -0.93 17.31
C ALA A 158 10.73 -1.78 17.36
N GLY A 159 9.77 -1.48 18.13
CA GLY A 159 8.46 -2.07 18.22
C GLY A 159 8.32 -3.55 17.87
N ARG A 160 7.09 -4.01 17.77
CA ARG A 160 6.73 -5.32 17.19
C ARG A 160 5.61 -5.15 16.17
N LEU A 161 5.67 -5.91 15.08
CA LEU A 161 4.64 -5.92 14.04
C LEU A 161 3.74 -7.12 14.21
N VAL A 162 2.44 -6.90 14.14
CA VAL A 162 1.43 -7.97 14.09
C VAL A 162 0.93 -8.06 12.65
N CYS A 163 1.01 -9.26 12.05
CA CYS A 163 0.40 -9.59 10.77
C CYS A 163 -0.76 -10.55 11.01
N GLU A 164 -1.96 -10.23 10.52
CA GLU A 164 -3.11 -11.15 10.53
C GLU A 164 -3.34 -11.67 9.11
N LEU A 165 -3.73 -12.95 8.98
CA LEU A 165 -3.68 -13.66 7.71
C LEU A 165 -4.97 -14.43 7.39
N TYR A 166 -5.35 -14.45 6.09
CA TYR A 166 -6.31 -15.39 5.51
C TYR A 166 -5.84 -15.85 4.14
N ASN A 167 -6.06 -17.10 3.80
CA ASN A 167 -6.03 -17.48 2.38
C ASN A 167 -7.21 -16.81 1.65
N SER A 168 -7.05 -16.46 0.38
CA SER A 168 -8.18 -16.07 -0.47
C SER A 168 -8.94 -17.29 -0.95
N ASP A 169 -10.27 -17.17 -1.07
CA ASP A 169 -11.10 -18.14 -1.74
C ASP A 169 -11.22 -17.82 -3.25
N PRO A 170 -11.77 -18.74 -4.10
CA PRO A 170 -11.93 -18.50 -5.52
C PRO A 170 -12.83 -17.30 -5.88
N HIS A 171 -13.63 -16.82 -4.96
CA HIS A 171 -14.52 -15.65 -5.15
C HIS A 171 -13.90 -14.36 -4.62
N GLY A 172 -12.69 -14.44 -4.05
CA GLY A 172 -11.95 -13.31 -3.48
C GLY A 172 -12.41 -12.94 -2.07
N GLY A 173 -13.04 -13.87 -1.35
CA GLY A 173 -13.33 -13.80 0.07
C GLY A 173 -12.22 -14.42 0.93
N TYR A 174 -12.47 -14.51 2.25
CA TYR A 174 -11.57 -15.18 3.21
C TYR A 174 -11.86 -16.70 3.25
N ALA A 175 -10.89 -17.52 2.86
CA ALA A 175 -10.98 -18.97 3.03
C ALA A 175 -10.77 -19.37 4.49
N GLN A 176 -11.56 -20.33 4.97
CA GLN A 176 -11.46 -20.90 6.32
C GLN A 176 -10.50 -22.11 6.37
N THR A 177 -9.37 -21.98 5.67
CA THR A 177 -8.34 -23.03 5.58
C THR A 177 -7.09 -22.64 6.36
N PRO A 178 -6.37 -23.59 6.97
CA PRO A 178 -5.08 -23.32 7.61
C PRO A 178 -4.10 -22.66 6.63
N ILE A 179 -3.32 -21.72 7.14
CA ILE A 179 -2.35 -20.94 6.37
C ILE A 179 -0.95 -21.48 6.69
N LYS A 180 -0.19 -21.83 5.67
CA LYS A 180 1.25 -22.11 5.79
C LYS A 180 2.03 -20.89 5.31
N VAL A 181 2.80 -20.29 6.19
CA VAL A 181 3.58 -19.09 5.88
C VAL A 181 5.03 -19.30 6.30
N SER A 182 5.96 -18.76 5.51
CA SER A 182 7.38 -18.78 5.84
C SER A 182 7.73 -17.58 6.72
N CYS A 183 8.41 -17.82 7.82
CA CYS A 183 9.00 -16.80 8.67
C CYS A 183 10.49 -17.12 8.82
N ASP A 184 11.35 -16.29 8.24
CA ASP A 184 12.81 -16.49 8.25
C ASP A 184 13.23 -17.89 7.76
N GLY A 185 12.54 -18.40 6.72
CA GLY A 185 12.78 -19.75 6.17
C GLY A 185 12.13 -20.88 6.97
N VAL A 186 11.47 -20.61 8.10
CA VAL A 186 10.75 -21.60 8.90
C VAL A 186 9.26 -21.56 8.55
N VAL A 187 8.70 -22.69 8.15
CA VAL A 187 7.27 -22.79 7.88
C VAL A 187 6.49 -22.81 9.20
N ARG A 188 5.57 -21.88 9.35
CA ARG A 188 4.60 -21.81 10.46
C ARG A 188 3.21 -22.11 9.93
N GLU A 189 2.39 -22.82 10.70
CA GLU A 189 0.98 -23.04 10.41
C GLU A 189 0.14 -22.14 11.30
N VAL A 190 -0.78 -21.39 10.69
CA VAL A 190 -1.63 -20.40 11.34
C VAL A 190 -3.08 -20.69 11.01
N ALA A 191 -3.97 -20.59 11.98
CA ALA A 191 -5.41 -20.70 11.75
C ALA A 191 -5.91 -19.50 10.88
N PRO A 192 -7.06 -19.67 10.18
CA PRO A 192 -7.69 -18.53 9.47
C PRO A 192 -7.91 -17.36 10.41
N GLY A 193 -7.49 -16.15 10.00
CA GLY A 193 -7.50 -14.94 10.84
C GLY A 193 -6.47 -14.95 11.98
N GLY A 194 -5.57 -15.92 11.97
CA GLY A 194 -4.52 -16.00 12.99
C GLY A 194 -3.42 -14.97 12.77
N LYS A 195 -2.61 -14.79 13.81
CA LYS A 195 -1.61 -13.72 13.90
C LYS A 195 -0.20 -14.29 13.90
N VAL A 196 0.67 -13.58 13.20
CA VAL A 196 2.13 -13.73 13.32
C VAL A 196 2.65 -12.42 13.89
N VAL A 197 3.40 -12.50 14.97
CA VAL A 197 4.05 -11.33 15.59
C VAL A 197 5.53 -11.39 15.23
N LEU A 198 6.05 -10.29 14.67
CA LEU A 198 7.43 -10.15 14.27
C LEU A 198 8.18 -9.26 15.27
N GLY A 199 9.13 -9.84 15.98
CA GLY A 199 10.15 -9.11 16.74
C GLY A 199 11.22 -8.53 15.83
N GLN A 200 12.15 -7.78 16.42
CA GLN A 200 13.27 -7.17 15.67
C GLN A 200 14.12 -8.24 14.97
N GLY A 201 14.36 -8.06 13.69
CA GLY A 201 15.11 -8.99 12.82
C GLY A 201 14.26 -10.08 12.18
N GLU A 202 13.04 -10.34 12.68
CA GLU A 202 12.16 -11.36 12.12
C GLU A 202 11.44 -10.87 10.86
N SER A 203 11.11 -11.80 9.96
CA SER A 203 10.38 -11.53 8.72
C SER A 203 9.28 -12.55 8.43
N ILE A 204 8.36 -12.17 7.56
CA ILE A 204 7.31 -13.03 7.02
C ILE A 204 7.25 -12.88 5.50
N THR A 205 7.16 -14.01 4.78
CA THR A 205 6.96 -14.01 3.33
C THR A 205 5.48 -14.11 3.01
N LEU A 206 4.95 -13.09 2.35
CA LEU A 206 3.57 -13.00 1.88
C LEU A 206 3.53 -13.31 0.38
N VAL A 207 2.87 -14.41 0.02
CA VAL A 207 2.75 -14.88 -1.36
C VAL A 207 1.47 -14.36 -2.03
N PRO A 208 1.37 -14.38 -3.38
CA PRO A 208 0.15 -14.00 -4.08
C PRO A 208 -1.10 -14.68 -3.54
N GLY A 209 -2.19 -13.92 -3.41
CA GLY A 209 -3.47 -14.42 -2.90
C GLY A 209 -3.56 -14.60 -1.38
N LEU A 210 -2.50 -14.32 -0.63
CA LEU A 210 -2.54 -14.36 0.83
C LEU A 210 -3.02 -13.01 1.37
N TYR A 211 -4.27 -12.96 1.83
CA TYR A 211 -4.80 -11.77 2.53
C TYR A 211 -4.02 -11.49 3.78
N HIS A 212 -3.63 -10.25 3.94
CA HIS A 212 -2.96 -9.77 5.12
C HIS A 212 -3.40 -8.36 5.50
N THR A 213 -3.29 -8.07 6.77
CA THR A 213 -3.27 -6.74 7.39
C THR A 213 -2.14 -6.73 8.40
N PHE A 214 -1.56 -5.56 8.64
CA PHE A 214 -0.55 -5.46 9.69
C PHE A 214 -0.67 -4.14 10.46
N TYR A 215 -0.14 -4.12 11.66
CA TYR A 215 -0.13 -2.98 12.57
C TYR A 215 0.95 -3.14 13.65
N GLY A 216 1.37 -2.04 14.25
CA GLY A 216 2.26 -2.07 15.42
C GLY A 216 1.53 -2.65 16.64
N GLU A 217 2.18 -3.54 17.37
CA GLU A 217 1.62 -4.13 18.59
C GLU A 217 1.51 -3.05 19.69
N LYS A 218 0.35 -3.02 20.37
CA LYS A 218 0.13 -2.07 21.46
C LYS A 218 1.11 -2.29 22.62
N GLY A 219 1.70 -1.21 23.09
CA GLY A 219 2.68 -1.21 24.19
C GLY A 219 4.10 -1.64 23.76
N ALA A 220 4.32 -1.91 22.47
CA ALA A 220 5.63 -2.28 21.95
C ALA A 220 6.38 -1.13 21.27
N GLY A 221 5.73 0.02 21.07
CA GLY A 221 6.28 1.17 20.37
C GLY A 221 6.10 1.10 18.84
N THR A 222 6.51 2.17 18.18
CA THR A 222 6.52 2.27 16.72
C THR A 222 7.58 1.33 16.13
N ALA A 223 7.24 0.61 15.05
CA ALA A 223 8.13 -0.34 14.39
C ALA A 223 8.73 0.25 13.10
N LEU A 224 10.01 -0.02 12.87
CA LEU A 224 10.71 0.22 11.61
C LEU A 224 10.58 -1.02 10.74
N ILE A 225 9.82 -0.93 9.67
CA ILE A 225 9.47 -2.08 8.83
C ILE A 225 10.06 -1.91 7.44
N GLY A 226 10.82 -2.92 6.99
CA GLY A 226 11.27 -3.03 5.61
C GLY A 226 10.33 -3.93 4.80
N GLU A 227 10.22 -3.65 3.52
CA GLU A 227 9.65 -4.55 2.51
C GLU A 227 10.68 -4.81 1.44
N VAL A 228 10.90 -6.06 1.12
CA VAL A 228 11.61 -6.49 -0.09
C VAL A 228 10.65 -7.35 -0.88
N SER A 229 10.42 -6.99 -2.14
CA SER A 229 9.39 -7.68 -2.94
C SER A 229 9.83 -7.86 -4.39
N SER A 230 9.09 -8.65 -5.16
CA SER A 230 9.08 -8.51 -6.62
C SER A 230 8.62 -7.10 -7.01
N VAL A 231 8.64 -6.77 -8.31
CA VAL A 231 8.23 -5.44 -8.78
C VAL A 231 6.86 -5.06 -8.20
N ASN A 232 6.79 -3.84 -7.65
CA ASN A 232 5.58 -3.29 -7.06
C ASN A 232 4.80 -2.49 -8.11
N ASP A 233 3.54 -2.86 -8.33
CA ASP A 233 2.56 -2.12 -9.11
C ASP A 233 1.29 -1.88 -8.30
N ASP A 234 1.25 -0.75 -7.60
CA ASP A 234 0.12 -0.39 -6.75
C ASP A 234 -1.18 -0.15 -7.51
N ALA A 235 -1.12 0.07 -8.82
CA ALA A 235 -2.29 0.36 -9.63
C ALA A 235 -3.08 -0.91 -10.03
N SER A 236 -2.38 -2.03 -10.27
CA SER A 236 -3.01 -3.24 -10.82
C SER A 236 -2.87 -4.48 -9.95
N ASP A 237 -1.90 -4.53 -9.04
CA ASP A 237 -1.57 -5.75 -8.28
C ASP A 237 -2.24 -5.84 -6.91
N ASN A 238 -2.73 -4.72 -6.35
CA ASN A 238 -3.37 -4.70 -5.04
C ASN A 238 -4.87 -5.02 -5.14
N ARG A 239 -5.34 -6.00 -4.36
CA ARG A 239 -6.75 -6.25 -4.13
C ARG A 239 -7.10 -5.99 -2.67
N PHE A 240 -7.73 -4.88 -2.39
CA PHE A 240 -8.34 -4.62 -1.08
C PHE A 240 -9.63 -5.44 -0.90
N TYR A 241 -9.82 -6.00 0.29
CA TYR A 241 -11.04 -6.72 0.63
C TYR A 241 -12.27 -5.81 0.52
N THR A 242 -12.18 -4.61 1.06
CA THR A 242 -13.14 -3.53 0.82
C THR A 242 -12.50 -2.53 -0.14
N PRO A 243 -13.14 -2.17 -1.28
CA PRO A 243 -12.59 -1.18 -2.19
C PRO A 243 -12.29 0.15 -1.47
N LEU A 244 -11.07 0.63 -1.61
CA LEU A 244 -10.55 1.82 -0.94
C LEU A 244 -9.72 2.66 -1.92
N PRO A 245 -9.67 3.99 -1.76
CA PRO A 245 -8.74 4.82 -2.51
C PRO A 245 -7.30 4.52 -2.06
N ARG A 246 -6.37 4.47 -3.01
CA ARG A 246 -4.95 4.22 -2.71
C ARG A 246 -4.25 5.46 -2.14
N PHE A 247 -4.60 6.64 -2.64
CA PHE A 247 -4.03 7.90 -2.20
C PHE A 247 -5.06 8.73 -1.43
N PRO A 248 -4.64 9.54 -0.45
CA PRO A 248 -5.54 10.39 0.30
C PRO A 248 -6.05 11.56 -0.55
N ALA A 249 -7.22 12.09 -0.23
CA ALA A 249 -7.54 13.46 -0.58
C ALA A 249 -6.68 14.39 0.30
N ILE A 250 -6.05 15.43 -0.28
CA ILE A 250 -5.17 16.34 0.46
C ILE A 250 -5.82 17.74 0.52
N GLU A 251 -5.91 18.27 1.74
CA GLU A 251 -6.21 19.68 2.00
C GLU A 251 -4.89 20.46 2.06
N GLU A 252 -4.67 21.33 1.06
CA GLU A 252 -3.44 22.10 0.93
C GLU A 252 -3.48 23.35 1.84
N ASP A 253 -3.35 23.14 3.15
CA ASP A 253 -3.33 24.18 4.17
C ASP A 253 -1.94 24.84 4.33
N GLU A 254 -0.88 24.20 3.80
CA GLU A 254 0.47 24.77 3.67
C GLU A 254 1.19 24.22 2.44
N ALA A 255 2.37 24.75 2.14
CA ALA A 255 3.18 24.25 1.02
C ALA A 255 3.81 22.88 1.36
N PRO A 256 3.92 21.95 0.40
CA PRO A 256 4.60 20.67 0.63
C PRO A 256 6.10 20.89 0.88
N ALA A 257 6.62 20.37 1.99
CA ALA A 257 8.05 20.34 2.27
C ALA A 257 8.76 19.32 1.36
N HIS A 258 8.13 18.16 1.20
CA HIS A 258 8.55 17.10 0.28
C HIS A 258 7.36 16.70 -0.59
N LEU A 259 7.62 16.27 -1.82
CA LEU A 259 6.59 15.74 -2.72
C LEU A 259 6.36 14.25 -2.41
N LEU A 260 5.10 13.83 -2.49
CA LEU A 260 4.77 12.41 -2.52
C LEU A 260 5.09 11.83 -3.90
N CYS A 261 5.24 10.52 -3.98
CA CYS A 261 5.66 9.80 -5.18
C CYS A 261 4.71 9.97 -6.39
N ASN A 262 3.49 10.40 -6.16
CA ASN A 262 2.47 10.71 -7.18
C ASN A 262 2.33 12.21 -7.49
N GLU A 263 3.18 13.07 -6.94
CA GLU A 263 3.12 14.54 -7.10
C GLU A 263 4.30 15.11 -7.89
N TYR A 264 5.18 14.27 -8.40
CA TYR A 264 6.38 14.74 -9.10
C TYR A 264 6.03 15.51 -10.37
N PRO A 265 6.68 16.66 -10.61
CA PRO A 265 6.48 17.38 -11.86
C PRO A 265 7.03 16.58 -13.04
N ASP A 266 6.40 16.75 -14.21
CA ASP A 266 6.92 16.19 -15.46
C ASP A 266 8.36 16.66 -15.71
N GLY A 267 9.18 15.80 -16.32
CA GLY A 267 10.53 16.17 -16.76
C GLY A 267 10.48 17.29 -17.80
N ARG A 268 11.30 18.31 -17.64
CA ARG A 268 11.47 19.40 -18.63
C ARG A 268 12.50 19.01 -19.65
#